data_299573f92e6007375d8c340af1ff330c
#
_entry.id   299573f92e6007375d8c340af1ff330c
#
_cell.length_a   1.000
_cell.length_b   1.000
_cell.length_c   1.000
_cell.angle_alpha   90.00
_cell.angle_beta   90.00
_cell.angle_gamma   90.00
#
_symmetry.space_group_name_H-M   'P 1'
#
loop_
_entity.id
_entity.type
_entity.pdbx_description
1 polymer ?
#
loop_
_entity_poly.entity_id
_entity_poly.type
_entity_poly.pdbx_seq_one_letter_code
_entity_poly.pdbx_strand_id
1 'polypeptide(L)'
;MAARSLHALVTAMRFPFASVVLAGALSAPPLMALAAPPPAVLQVGQLRIGEGSPRTIVPITGATAGVALQQAAGIAASKSTDIAEWRIDYLDIATDGKALVALGKRIQATLGGKPVIVTFRTKAEGGAKPISDADYGALYATLLRGGVAQLIDVEMFRDPKVVQSLVAQAHKAGVKVVMSNHDFHATPPREEIVARLLKQQALGADVLKIAVMPRDAGDVLALLDATWQVRQQSDKPLLTMSMGGTGVVSRLAGETFGQALTFGMIGTPSAPGQVEVDRLQDVLQVIHASSQAGH
;
A
#
# COMPACT_ATOMS: atom_id res chain seq x y z
N MET A 1 -29.30 5.67 -92.05
CA MET A 1 -29.34 4.52 -92.99
C MET A 1 -28.90 3.27 -92.21
N ALA A 2 -29.86 2.36 -92.09
CA ALA A 2 -29.79 0.91 -92.21
C ALA A 2 -28.72 0.19 -91.39
N ALA A 3 -29.13 -0.51 -90.37
CA ALA A 3 -29.56 -1.92 -90.27
C ALA A 3 -28.32 -2.87 -90.14
N ARG A 4 -28.19 -3.77 -89.26
CA ARG A 4 -28.94 -5.02 -89.06
C ARG A 4 -28.46 -5.76 -87.77
N SER A 5 -29.42 -6.34 -87.17
CA SER A 5 -29.44 -7.40 -86.12
C SER A 5 -28.58 -8.61 -86.47
N LEU A 6 -27.94 -9.22 -85.46
CA LEU A 6 -27.71 -10.67 -85.43
C LEU A 6 -27.86 -11.21 -83.98
N HIS A 7 -28.87 -12.02 -83.86
CA HIS A 7 -29.10 -12.81 -82.64
C HIS A 7 -28.14 -14.03 -82.65
N ALA A 8 -27.50 -14.28 -81.54
CA ALA A 8 -26.88 -15.58 -81.30
C ALA A 8 -27.34 -16.12 -79.96
N LEU A 9 -28.09 -17.22 -80.01
CA LEU A 9 -28.52 -18.04 -78.89
C LEU A 9 -27.29 -18.63 -78.22
N VAL A 10 -27.14 -18.44 -76.90
CA VAL A 10 -26.26 -19.27 -76.06
C VAL A 10 -27.12 -19.89 -74.93
N THR A 11 -27.24 -21.20 -75.08
CA THR A 11 -27.91 -22.06 -74.14
C THR A 11 -27.18 -22.11 -72.80
N ALA A 12 -27.76 -21.67 -71.70
CA ALA A 12 -27.18 -21.71 -70.36
C ALA A 12 -27.47 -23.05 -69.69
N MET A 13 -26.40 -23.86 -69.48
CA MET A 13 -26.42 -25.01 -68.61
C MET A 13 -26.40 -24.55 -67.16
N ARG A 14 -27.48 -24.81 -66.41
CA ARG A 14 -27.58 -24.59 -64.98
C ARG A 14 -27.02 -25.81 -64.23
N PHE A 15 -25.91 -25.63 -63.51
CA PHE A 15 -25.46 -26.55 -62.47
C PHE A 15 -25.94 -26.05 -61.10
N PRO A 16 -26.57 -26.89 -60.27
CA PRO A 16 -26.92 -26.49 -58.93
C PRO A 16 -25.69 -26.64 -58.02
N PHE A 17 -25.10 -25.55 -57.59
CA PHE A 17 -24.17 -25.52 -56.47
C PHE A 17 -24.95 -25.53 -55.17
N ALA A 18 -24.96 -26.66 -54.49
CA ALA A 18 -25.44 -26.76 -53.11
C ALA A 18 -24.31 -26.21 -52.19
N SER A 19 -24.45 -24.97 -51.72
CA SER A 19 -23.54 -24.41 -50.71
C SER A 19 -23.94 -24.96 -49.33
N VAL A 20 -23.21 -25.92 -48.82
CA VAL A 20 -23.30 -26.33 -47.40
C VAL A 20 -22.51 -25.31 -46.60
N VAL A 21 -23.20 -24.37 -45.95
CA VAL A 21 -22.62 -23.50 -44.94
C VAL A 21 -22.57 -24.27 -43.61
N LEU A 22 -21.39 -24.81 -43.29
CA LEU A 22 -21.12 -25.40 -41.99
C LEU A 22 -20.82 -24.23 -41.03
N ALA A 23 -21.83 -23.75 -40.30
CA ALA A 23 -21.67 -22.77 -39.24
C ALA A 23 -21.12 -23.49 -38.00
N GLY A 24 -19.80 -23.59 -37.92
CA GLY A 24 -19.10 -24.01 -36.72
C GLY A 24 -19.14 -22.88 -35.68
N ALA A 25 -20.09 -22.94 -34.76
CA ALA A 25 -20.08 -22.07 -33.57
C ALA A 25 -18.89 -22.49 -32.69
N LEU A 26 -17.75 -21.81 -32.80
CA LEU A 26 -16.70 -21.85 -31.82
C LEU A 26 -17.22 -21.12 -30.57
N SER A 27 -17.82 -21.87 -29.66
CA SER A 27 -18.08 -21.39 -28.30
C SER A 27 -16.73 -21.26 -27.58
N ALA A 28 -16.18 -20.04 -27.52
CA ALA A 28 -15.07 -19.72 -26.62
C ALA A 28 -15.53 -20.09 -25.19
N PRO A 29 -14.72 -20.82 -24.40
CA PRO A 29 -15.07 -21.07 -23.01
C PRO A 29 -15.20 -19.71 -22.30
N PRO A 30 -16.15 -19.55 -21.38
CA PRO A 30 -16.27 -18.35 -20.59
C PRO A 30 -14.92 -18.12 -19.88
N LEU A 31 -14.36 -16.94 -20.05
CA LEU A 31 -13.21 -16.49 -19.26
C LEU A 31 -13.69 -16.49 -17.81
N MET A 32 -13.34 -17.53 -17.05
CA MET A 32 -13.57 -17.52 -15.60
C MET A 32 -12.74 -16.37 -15.05
N ALA A 33 -13.40 -15.31 -14.62
CA ALA A 33 -12.77 -14.28 -13.82
C ALA A 33 -12.19 -15.00 -12.59
N LEU A 34 -10.86 -15.09 -12.50
CA LEU A 34 -10.20 -15.58 -11.29
C LEU A 34 -10.66 -14.68 -10.15
N ALA A 35 -11.33 -15.27 -9.16
CA ALA A 35 -11.68 -14.54 -7.95
C ALA A 35 -10.40 -13.99 -7.32
N ALA A 36 -10.47 -12.76 -6.79
CA ALA A 36 -9.34 -12.17 -6.06
C ALA A 36 -8.86 -13.14 -4.97
N PRO A 37 -7.56 -13.29 -4.76
CA PRO A 37 -7.07 -14.13 -3.67
C PRO A 37 -7.64 -13.63 -2.34
N PRO A 38 -8.01 -14.50 -1.39
CA PRO A 38 -8.43 -14.05 -0.08
C PRO A 38 -7.31 -13.21 0.55
N PRO A 39 -7.64 -12.13 1.31
CA PRO A 39 -6.60 -11.35 1.97
C PRO A 39 -5.85 -12.24 2.95
N ALA A 40 -4.51 -12.24 2.88
CA ALA A 40 -3.71 -12.86 3.91
C ALA A 40 -3.84 -12.04 5.17
N VAL A 41 -4.22 -12.70 6.27
CA VAL A 41 -4.20 -12.08 7.59
C VAL A 41 -2.75 -12.03 8.09
N LEU A 42 -2.18 -10.84 8.15
CA LEU A 42 -0.84 -10.64 8.71
C LEU A 42 -0.93 -10.51 10.23
N GLN A 43 -0.35 -11.48 10.94
CA GLN A 43 -0.28 -11.45 12.39
C GLN A 43 0.93 -10.63 12.86
N VAL A 44 0.70 -9.61 13.72
CA VAL A 44 1.74 -8.79 14.37
C VAL A 44 1.45 -8.71 15.86
N GLY A 45 2.15 -9.51 16.65
CA GLY A 45 1.77 -9.72 18.04
C GLY A 45 0.35 -10.29 18.15
N GLN A 46 -0.55 -9.59 18.83
CA GLN A 46 -1.97 -9.97 18.91
C GLN A 46 -2.82 -9.30 17.80
N LEU A 47 -2.28 -8.33 17.08
CA LEU A 47 -2.99 -7.61 16.06
C LEU A 47 -3.08 -8.44 14.76
N ARG A 48 -4.28 -8.47 14.15
CA ARG A 48 -4.57 -9.10 12.88
C ARG A 48 -4.84 -8.00 11.83
N ILE A 49 -3.97 -7.89 10.83
CA ILE A 49 -4.07 -6.92 9.74
C ILE A 49 -4.65 -7.64 8.51
N GLY A 50 -5.62 -7.04 7.85
CA GLY A 50 -6.33 -7.65 6.70
C GLY A 50 -7.59 -8.40 7.10
N GLU A 51 -8.00 -8.34 8.37
CA GLU A 51 -9.25 -8.85 8.90
C GLU A 51 -10.02 -7.73 9.59
N GLY A 52 -11.32 -7.62 9.28
CA GLY A 52 -12.15 -6.51 9.76
C GLY A 52 -11.84 -5.19 9.06
N SER A 53 -12.18 -4.07 9.69
CA SER A 53 -11.88 -2.73 9.17
C SER A 53 -10.38 -2.46 9.09
N PRO A 54 -9.93 -1.53 8.22
CA PRO A 54 -8.52 -1.16 8.13
C PRO A 54 -7.93 -0.72 9.48
N ARG A 55 -6.71 -1.18 9.78
CA ARG A 55 -6.01 -0.82 11.02
C ARG A 55 -5.45 0.59 10.93
N THR A 56 -5.57 1.34 12.01
CA THR A 56 -5.12 2.72 12.09
C THR A 56 -3.68 2.81 12.58
N ILE A 57 -2.90 3.68 11.93
CA ILE A 57 -1.50 3.96 12.28
C ILE A 57 -1.41 5.43 12.69
N VAL A 58 -0.78 5.71 13.83
CA VAL A 58 -0.49 7.08 14.29
C VAL A 58 1.01 7.28 14.43
N PRO A 59 1.58 8.35 13.81
CA PRO A 59 3.00 8.64 13.88
C PRO A 59 3.44 9.26 15.21
N ILE A 60 4.64 8.87 15.65
CA ILE A 60 5.43 9.53 16.69
C ILE A 60 6.53 10.33 15.99
N THR A 61 6.48 11.65 16.04
CA THR A 61 7.38 12.59 15.31
C THR A 61 8.18 13.50 16.23
N GLY A 62 8.16 13.26 17.54
CA GLY A 62 8.86 14.06 18.53
C GLY A 62 10.37 14.11 18.26
N ALA A 63 10.97 15.32 18.22
CA ALA A 63 12.40 15.51 17.99
C ALA A 63 13.26 15.06 19.19
N THR A 64 12.70 15.08 20.40
CA THR A 64 13.39 14.65 21.62
C THR A 64 12.76 13.39 22.21
N ALA A 65 13.51 12.67 23.03
CA ALA A 65 13.02 11.50 23.74
C ALA A 65 11.78 11.81 24.61
N GLY A 66 11.74 12.98 25.25
CA GLY A 66 10.60 13.38 26.08
C GLY A 66 9.31 13.54 25.28
N VAL A 67 9.38 14.27 24.15
CA VAL A 67 8.23 14.48 23.25
C VAL A 67 7.78 13.15 22.61
N ALA A 68 8.72 12.33 22.18
CA ALA A 68 8.38 11.02 21.59
C ALA A 68 7.64 10.10 22.60
N LEU A 69 8.07 10.09 23.85
CA LEU A 69 7.40 9.32 24.92
C LEU A 69 6.03 9.89 25.28
N GLN A 70 5.87 11.21 25.29
CA GLN A 70 4.56 11.83 25.48
C GLN A 70 3.59 11.45 24.36
N GLN A 71 4.03 11.48 23.09
CA GLN A 71 3.22 11.03 21.97
C GLN A 71 2.89 9.53 22.06
N ALA A 72 3.86 8.69 22.46
CA ALA A 72 3.62 7.26 22.70
C ALA A 72 2.56 7.03 23.79
N ALA A 73 2.57 7.82 24.87
CA ALA A 73 1.55 7.74 25.91
C ALA A 73 0.15 8.14 25.40
N GLY A 74 0.05 9.17 24.56
CA GLY A 74 -1.19 9.55 23.88
C GLY A 74 -1.73 8.43 22.98
N ILE A 75 -0.86 7.79 22.20
CA ILE A 75 -1.20 6.64 21.38
C ILE A 75 -1.65 5.44 22.23
N ALA A 76 -0.96 5.17 23.34
CA ALA A 76 -1.34 4.09 24.25
C ALA A 76 -2.75 4.25 24.82
N ALA A 77 -3.13 5.51 25.16
CA ALA A 77 -4.44 5.84 25.68
C ALA A 77 -5.57 5.85 24.62
N SER A 78 -5.23 6.03 23.33
CA SER A 78 -6.21 6.05 22.23
C SER A 78 -6.79 4.66 21.98
N LYS A 79 -8.12 4.57 21.94
CA LYS A 79 -8.84 3.34 21.56
C LYS A 79 -8.94 3.19 20.03
N SER A 80 -8.75 4.28 19.31
CA SER A 80 -8.85 4.36 17.85
C SER A 80 -7.52 4.15 17.14
N THR A 81 -6.43 3.90 17.88
CA THR A 81 -5.10 3.65 17.31
C THR A 81 -4.68 2.21 17.53
N ASP A 82 -4.40 1.49 16.43
CA ASP A 82 -3.94 0.10 16.47
C ASP A 82 -2.42 -0.02 16.50
N ILE A 83 -1.69 0.83 15.77
CA ILE A 83 -0.25 0.74 15.52
C ILE A 83 0.39 2.12 15.72
N ALA A 84 1.56 2.18 16.34
CA ALA A 84 2.42 3.37 16.35
C ALA A 84 3.45 3.30 15.22
N GLU A 85 3.63 4.38 14.44
CA GLU A 85 4.79 4.53 13.56
C GLU A 85 5.83 5.42 14.25
N TRP A 86 6.97 4.86 14.66
CA TRP A 86 8.03 5.64 15.26
C TRP A 86 8.97 6.21 14.20
N ARG A 87 8.82 7.50 13.88
CA ARG A 87 9.59 8.27 12.91
C ARG A 87 10.92 8.71 13.51
N ILE A 88 11.93 7.85 13.42
CA ILE A 88 13.24 8.10 14.02
C ILE A 88 14.03 9.19 13.31
N ASP A 89 13.71 9.50 12.06
CA ASP A 89 14.32 10.57 11.27
C ASP A 89 14.10 11.98 11.85
N TYR A 90 13.02 12.19 12.63
CA TYR A 90 12.78 13.46 13.33
C TYR A 90 13.68 13.66 14.55
N LEU A 91 14.16 12.58 15.18
CA LEU A 91 14.90 12.66 16.43
C LEU A 91 16.26 13.34 16.28
N ASP A 92 16.68 14.09 17.30
CA ASP A 92 18.04 14.63 17.37
C ASP A 92 19.12 13.52 17.33
N ILE A 93 18.79 12.35 17.86
CA ILE A 93 19.64 11.14 17.92
C ILE A 93 19.43 10.18 16.74
N ALA A 94 18.85 10.64 15.62
CA ALA A 94 18.38 9.82 14.50
C ALA A 94 19.38 8.79 13.95
N THR A 95 20.67 9.02 14.10
CA THR A 95 21.75 8.12 13.63
C THR A 95 22.50 7.42 14.77
N ASP A 96 22.18 7.70 16.02
CA ASP A 96 22.76 6.99 17.18
C ASP A 96 21.94 5.71 17.47
N GLY A 97 22.33 4.61 16.84
CA GLY A 97 21.63 3.34 16.99
C GLY A 97 21.53 2.84 18.43
N LYS A 98 22.53 3.11 19.31
CA LYS A 98 22.51 2.69 20.71
C LYS A 98 21.48 3.50 21.52
N ALA A 99 21.47 4.82 21.32
CA ALA A 99 20.50 5.70 21.97
C ALA A 99 19.07 5.39 21.48
N LEU A 100 18.90 5.12 20.17
CA LEU A 100 17.62 4.71 19.60
C LEU A 100 17.12 3.38 20.17
N VAL A 101 17.98 2.37 20.36
CA VAL A 101 17.58 1.11 21.00
C VAL A 101 17.11 1.35 22.44
N ALA A 102 17.83 2.18 23.20
CA ALA A 102 17.42 2.51 24.58
C ALA A 102 16.07 3.25 24.62
N LEU A 103 15.85 4.22 23.74
CA LEU A 103 14.59 4.93 23.62
C LEU A 103 13.47 4.02 23.11
N GLY A 104 13.73 3.18 22.11
CA GLY A 104 12.74 2.26 21.53
C GLY A 104 12.15 1.29 22.55
N LYS A 105 12.98 0.76 23.47
CA LYS A 105 12.50 -0.07 24.58
C LYS A 105 11.53 0.69 25.51
N ARG A 106 11.83 1.96 25.77
CA ARG A 106 10.92 2.82 26.57
C ARG A 106 9.62 3.10 25.83
N ILE A 107 9.67 3.37 24.53
CA ILE A 107 8.48 3.58 23.69
C ILE A 107 7.61 2.32 23.68
N GLN A 108 8.18 1.14 23.46
CA GLN A 108 7.42 -0.13 23.51
C GLN A 108 6.76 -0.36 24.87
N ALA A 109 7.48 -0.12 25.94
CA ALA A 109 6.92 -0.22 27.30
C ALA A 109 5.76 0.77 27.51
N THR A 110 5.89 2.01 27.02
CA THR A 110 4.84 3.05 27.10
C THR A 110 3.60 2.67 26.28
N LEU A 111 3.78 2.07 25.10
CA LEU A 111 2.68 1.68 24.21
C LEU A 111 1.83 0.50 24.71
N GLY A 112 2.27 -0.20 25.75
CA GLY A 112 1.43 -1.20 26.44
C GLY A 112 0.99 -2.38 25.56
N GLY A 113 1.81 -2.78 24.58
CA GLY A 113 1.54 -3.91 23.70
C GLY A 113 1.04 -3.53 22.30
N LYS A 114 0.75 -2.27 22.00
CA LYS A 114 0.50 -1.83 20.61
C LYS A 114 1.76 -1.99 19.79
N PRO A 115 1.68 -2.57 18.57
CA PRO A 115 2.84 -2.76 17.70
C PRO A 115 3.47 -1.45 17.28
N VAL A 116 4.79 -1.51 16.99
CA VAL A 116 5.58 -0.37 16.52
C VAL A 116 6.15 -0.67 15.13
N ILE A 117 5.88 0.23 14.18
CA ILE A 117 6.63 0.34 12.92
C ILE A 117 7.79 1.30 13.17
N VAL A 118 9.04 0.84 13.06
CA VAL A 118 10.19 1.74 13.11
C VAL A 118 10.49 2.24 11.71
N THR A 119 10.46 3.57 11.53
CA THR A 119 10.60 4.22 10.23
C THR A 119 11.70 5.28 10.27
N PHE A 120 12.76 5.11 9.48
CA PHE A 120 13.62 6.21 9.06
C PHE A 120 13.17 6.65 7.67
N ARG A 121 12.33 7.67 7.58
CA ARG A 121 11.98 8.27 6.29
C ARG A 121 13.13 9.15 5.84
N THR A 122 13.70 8.84 4.66
CA THR A 122 14.81 9.63 4.14
C THR A 122 14.33 10.95 3.55
N LYS A 123 15.23 11.93 3.51
CA LYS A 123 14.92 13.23 2.90
C LYS A 123 14.50 13.09 1.42
N ALA A 124 15.01 12.09 0.72
CA ALA A 124 14.65 11.81 -0.66
C ALA A 124 13.16 11.43 -0.83
N GLU A 125 12.55 10.82 0.19
CA GLU A 125 11.13 10.47 0.23
C GLU A 125 10.34 11.32 1.25
N GLY A 126 10.74 12.59 1.44
CA GLY A 126 10.00 13.57 2.24
C GLY A 126 10.23 13.51 3.75
N GLY A 127 11.26 12.79 4.21
CA GLY A 127 11.65 12.74 5.61
C GLY A 127 12.50 13.91 6.08
N ALA A 128 12.82 13.94 7.37
CA ALA A 128 13.51 15.03 8.00
C ALA A 128 15.03 15.06 7.71
N LYS A 129 15.67 13.89 7.55
CA LYS A 129 17.13 13.80 7.43
C LYS A 129 17.58 12.92 6.25
N PRO A 130 18.71 13.27 5.62
CA PRO A 130 19.37 12.38 4.68
C PRO A 130 20.12 11.28 5.44
N ILE A 131 20.35 10.14 4.78
CA ILE A 131 21.18 9.04 5.27
C ILE A 131 21.75 8.29 4.06
N SER A 132 22.99 7.81 4.13
CA SER A 132 23.58 6.93 3.11
C SER A 132 22.93 5.53 3.15
N ASP A 133 23.01 4.77 2.05
CA ASP A 133 22.52 3.38 2.03
C ASP A 133 23.26 2.50 3.05
N ALA A 134 24.56 2.68 3.19
CA ALA A 134 25.36 1.95 4.15
C ALA A 134 24.94 2.23 5.60
N ASP A 135 24.78 3.51 5.96
CA ASP A 135 24.36 3.90 7.31
C ASP A 135 22.91 3.50 7.58
N TYR A 136 22.01 3.60 6.58
CA TYR A 136 20.64 3.14 6.66
C TYR A 136 20.58 1.65 6.99
N GLY A 137 21.33 0.82 6.26
CA GLY A 137 21.43 -0.61 6.53
C GLY A 137 22.00 -0.93 7.90
N ALA A 138 23.09 -0.27 8.32
CA ALA A 138 23.74 -0.46 9.62
C ALA A 138 22.81 -0.05 10.79
N LEU A 139 22.07 1.06 10.63
CA LEU A 139 21.13 1.55 11.61
C LEU A 139 19.99 0.55 11.84
N TYR A 140 19.32 0.11 10.78
CA TYR A 140 18.24 -0.88 10.90
C TYR A 140 18.75 -2.22 11.45
N ALA A 141 19.92 -2.68 11.04
CA ALA A 141 20.52 -3.90 11.62
C ALA A 141 20.75 -3.76 13.13
N THR A 142 21.08 -2.57 13.63
CA THR A 142 21.24 -2.30 15.07
C THR A 142 19.89 -2.30 15.79
N LEU A 143 18.86 -1.68 15.19
CA LEU A 143 17.50 -1.65 15.74
C LEU A 143 16.87 -3.05 15.79
N LEU A 144 17.06 -3.86 14.74
CA LEU A 144 16.61 -5.25 14.69
C LEU A 144 17.26 -6.10 15.80
N ARG A 145 18.59 -6.01 15.97
CA ARG A 145 19.28 -6.68 17.07
C ARG A 145 18.82 -6.19 18.45
N GLY A 146 18.43 -4.91 18.55
CA GLY A 146 17.91 -4.30 19.75
C GLY A 146 16.50 -4.77 20.13
N GLY A 147 15.77 -5.40 19.21
CA GLY A 147 14.40 -5.91 19.45
C GLY A 147 13.37 -4.80 19.71
N VAL A 148 13.51 -3.65 19.04
CA VAL A 148 12.67 -2.46 19.28
C VAL A 148 11.56 -2.25 18.25
N ALA A 149 11.33 -3.21 17.36
CA ALA A 149 10.34 -3.12 16.28
C ALA A 149 9.57 -4.43 16.14
N GLN A 150 8.26 -4.35 15.92
CA GLN A 150 7.44 -5.45 15.38
C GLN A 150 7.37 -5.37 13.86
N LEU A 151 7.47 -4.15 13.31
CA LEU A 151 7.59 -3.89 11.89
C LEU A 151 8.69 -2.86 11.64
N ILE A 152 9.32 -2.93 10.47
CA ILE A 152 10.20 -1.87 9.96
C ILE A 152 9.65 -1.36 8.62
N ASP A 153 9.83 -0.05 8.35
CA ASP A 153 9.55 0.54 7.04
C ASP A 153 10.82 0.60 6.22
N VAL A 154 10.84 -0.05 5.05
CA VAL A 154 12.00 -0.10 4.15
C VAL A 154 11.62 0.58 2.83
N GLU A 155 12.34 1.64 2.46
CA GLU A 155 12.16 2.34 1.18
C GLU A 155 12.65 1.47 0.02
N MET A 156 11.77 1.20 -0.95
CA MET A 156 12.05 0.23 -2.03
C MET A 156 13.12 0.68 -3.04
N PHE A 157 13.38 1.98 -3.12
CA PHE A 157 14.33 2.56 -4.07
C PHE A 157 15.71 2.84 -3.47
N ARG A 158 16.01 2.31 -2.28
CA ARG A 158 17.35 2.26 -1.72
C ARG A 158 18.21 1.25 -2.50
N ASP A 159 19.52 1.19 -2.23
CA ASP A 159 20.39 0.19 -2.86
C ASP A 159 19.77 -1.22 -2.74
N PRO A 160 19.62 -1.96 -3.86
CA PRO A 160 18.94 -3.26 -3.86
C PRO A 160 19.55 -4.29 -2.91
N LYS A 161 20.89 -4.25 -2.70
CA LYS A 161 21.57 -5.17 -1.77
C LYS A 161 21.22 -4.84 -0.32
N VAL A 162 21.09 -3.55 0.00
CA VAL A 162 20.69 -3.08 1.33
C VAL A 162 19.23 -3.48 1.58
N VAL A 163 18.32 -3.24 0.64
CA VAL A 163 16.91 -3.64 0.75
C VAL A 163 16.80 -5.15 0.99
N GLN A 164 17.41 -5.96 0.15
CA GLN A 164 17.38 -7.42 0.26
C GLN A 164 17.96 -7.91 1.61
N SER A 165 19.07 -7.33 2.03
CA SER A 165 19.70 -7.66 3.33
C SER A 165 18.80 -7.31 4.51
N LEU A 166 18.13 -6.15 4.49
CA LEU A 166 17.23 -5.72 5.56
C LEU A 166 15.99 -6.60 5.64
N VAL A 167 15.37 -6.96 4.51
CA VAL A 167 14.26 -7.89 4.46
C VAL A 167 14.64 -9.24 5.10
N ALA A 168 15.78 -9.81 4.70
CA ALA A 168 16.26 -11.07 5.24
C ALA A 168 16.54 -11.00 6.75
N GLN A 169 17.17 -9.91 7.23
CA GLN A 169 17.44 -9.70 8.65
C GLN A 169 16.17 -9.51 9.47
N ALA A 170 15.18 -8.73 8.96
CA ALA A 170 13.90 -8.53 9.61
C ALA A 170 13.15 -9.84 9.77
N HIS A 171 13.00 -10.62 8.71
CA HIS A 171 12.33 -11.91 8.74
C HIS A 171 13.02 -12.91 9.70
N LYS A 172 14.36 -12.94 9.68
CA LYS A 172 15.13 -13.77 10.64
C LYS A 172 14.89 -13.38 12.09
N ALA A 173 14.64 -12.08 12.35
CA ALA A 173 14.31 -11.57 13.68
C ALA A 173 12.81 -11.68 14.03
N GLY A 174 11.97 -12.24 13.14
CA GLY A 174 10.51 -12.30 13.32
C GLY A 174 9.81 -10.95 13.14
N VAL A 175 10.50 -9.94 12.60
CA VAL A 175 10.01 -8.59 12.34
C VAL A 175 9.42 -8.51 10.94
N LYS A 176 8.25 -7.87 10.79
CA LYS A 176 7.56 -7.70 9.51
C LYS A 176 8.08 -6.48 8.75
N VAL A 177 8.00 -6.53 7.43
CA VAL A 177 8.50 -5.47 6.53
C VAL A 177 7.33 -4.76 5.86
N VAL A 178 7.16 -3.47 6.19
CA VAL A 178 6.40 -2.52 5.39
C VAL A 178 7.35 -1.98 4.33
N MET A 179 7.19 -2.36 3.08
CA MET A 179 8.01 -1.78 2.01
C MET A 179 7.30 -0.60 1.42
N SER A 180 8.00 0.53 1.29
CA SER A 180 7.38 1.81 1.00
C SER A 180 7.99 2.54 -0.19
N ASN A 181 7.17 3.39 -0.80
CA ASN A 181 7.57 4.43 -1.75
C ASN A 181 6.69 5.67 -1.56
N HIS A 182 7.30 6.85 -1.60
CA HIS A 182 6.62 8.14 -1.46
C HIS A 182 6.99 9.05 -2.62
N ASP A 183 5.98 9.57 -3.31
CA ASP A 183 6.12 10.62 -4.32
C ASP A 183 5.38 11.88 -3.85
N PHE A 184 6.14 12.88 -3.43
CA PHE A 184 5.58 14.17 -2.95
C PHE A 184 5.30 15.15 -4.07
N HIS A 185 5.63 14.82 -5.32
CA HIS A 185 5.54 15.73 -6.47
C HIS A 185 4.40 15.38 -7.41
N ALA A 186 4.05 14.09 -7.52
CA ALA A 186 3.06 13.63 -8.49
C ALA A 186 2.38 12.32 -8.04
N THR A 187 1.31 11.97 -8.75
CA THR A 187 0.74 10.62 -8.79
C THR A 187 1.21 9.97 -10.08
N PRO A 188 2.00 8.90 -10.02
CA PRO A 188 2.39 8.13 -11.20
C PRO A 188 1.16 7.55 -11.92
N PRO A 189 1.27 7.17 -13.21
CA PRO A 189 0.23 6.42 -13.90
C PRO A 189 -0.17 5.16 -13.11
N ARG A 190 -1.44 4.77 -13.21
CA ARG A 190 -2.00 3.61 -12.52
C ARG A 190 -1.14 2.36 -12.65
N GLU A 191 -0.72 2.04 -13.87
CA GLU A 191 0.10 0.86 -14.20
C GLU A 191 1.45 0.87 -13.48
N GLU A 192 2.04 2.05 -13.34
CA GLU A 192 3.29 2.25 -12.60
C GLU A 192 3.08 2.02 -11.09
N ILE A 193 1.97 2.50 -10.52
CA ILE A 193 1.62 2.26 -9.11
C ILE A 193 1.45 0.75 -8.86
N VAL A 194 0.70 0.06 -9.75
CA VAL A 194 0.52 -1.40 -9.68
C VAL A 194 1.87 -2.11 -9.75
N ALA A 195 2.72 -1.75 -10.72
CA ALA A 195 4.04 -2.35 -10.89
C ALA A 195 4.94 -2.16 -9.66
N ARG A 196 4.95 -0.96 -9.05
CA ARG A 196 5.71 -0.68 -7.80
C ARG A 196 5.23 -1.55 -6.65
N LEU A 197 3.92 -1.63 -6.42
CA LEU A 197 3.36 -2.44 -5.33
C LEU A 197 3.65 -3.93 -5.51
N LEU A 198 3.46 -4.48 -6.71
CA LEU A 198 3.80 -5.89 -7.00
C LEU A 198 5.31 -6.16 -6.90
N LYS A 199 6.16 -5.18 -7.26
CA LYS A 199 7.61 -5.26 -7.04
C LYS A 199 7.96 -5.31 -5.56
N GLN A 200 7.28 -4.53 -4.70
CA GLN A 200 7.46 -4.62 -3.24
C GLN A 200 7.18 -6.04 -2.74
N GLN A 201 6.10 -6.67 -3.20
CA GLN A 201 5.80 -8.06 -2.87
C GLN A 201 6.93 -9.00 -3.32
N ALA A 202 7.40 -8.87 -4.56
CA ALA A 202 8.49 -9.69 -5.09
C ALA A 202 9.82 -9.51 -4.33
N LEU A 203 10.03 -8.34 -3.72
CA LEU A 203 11.17 -8.05 -2.84
C LEU A 203 10.99 -8.57 -1.41
N GLY A 204 9.87 -9.20 -1.09
CA GLY A 204 9.62 -9.84 0.20
C GLY A 204 8.88 -8.95 1.22
N ALA A 205 8.17 -7.92 0.79
CA ALA A 205 7.34 -7.12 1.69
C ALA A 205 6.22 -7.97 2.33
N ASP A 206 5.93 -7.70 3.60
CA ASP A 206 4.75 -8.21 4.30
C ASP A 206 3.56 -7.26 4.15
N VAL A 207 3.80 -5.95 3.99
CA VAL A 207 2.83 -4.89 3.73
C VAL A 207 3.31 -4.05 2.56
N LEU A 208 2.44 -3.80 1.57
CA LEU A 208 2.76 -3.00 0.38
C LEU A 208 2.29 -1.56 0.60
N LYS A 209 3.23 -0.59 0.53
CA LYS A 209 2.93 0.81 0.86
C LYS A 209 3.31 1.76 -0.27
N ILE A 210 2.38 2.65 -0.65
CA ILE A 210 2.66 3.77 -1.53
C ILE A 210 1.90 5.02 -1.06
N ALA A 211 2.58 6.17 -1.11
CA ALA A 211 1.97 7.48 -0.89
C ALA A 211 2.31 8.39 -2.07
N VAL A 212 1.29 9.01 -2.66
CA VAL A 212 1.45 9.85 -3.86
C VAL A 212 0.77 11.20 -3.67
N MET A 213 1.22 12.23 -4.40
CA MET A 213 0.64 13.57 -4.34
C MET A 213 -0.29 13.79 -5.53
N PRO A 214 -1.60 13.99 -5.32
CA PRO A 214 -2.54 14.23 -6.40
C PRO A 214 -2.51 15.70 -6.83
N ARG A 215 -2.66 15.94 -8.12
CA ARG A 215 -2.91 17.25 -8.71
C ARG A 215 -4.42 17.56 -8.72
N ASP A 216 -5.23 16.51 -8.90
CA ASP A 216 -6.68 16.58 -9.02
C ASP A 216 -7.35 15.26 -8.59
N ALA A 217 -8.68 15.19 -8.74
CA ALA A 217 -9.47 14.00 -8.41
C ALA A 217 -9.15 12.81 -9.33
N GLY A 218 -8.69 13.03 -10.56
CA GLY A 218 -8.28 11.97 -11.48
C GLY A 218 -7.09 11.19 -10.95
N ASP A 219 -6.11 11.88 -10.37
CA ASP A 219 -4.96 11.27 -9.72
C ASP A 219 -5.38 10.42 -8.49
N VAL A 220 -6.39 10.86 -7.73
CA VAL A 220 -6.94 10.09 -6.62
C VAL A 220 -7.62 8.81 -7.12
N LEU A 221 -8.42 8.92 -8.20
CA LEU A 221 -9.05 7.76 -8.83
C LEU A 221 -8.02 6.77 -9.38
N ALA A 222 -6.92 7.26 -9.97
CA ALA A 222 -5.83 6.40 -10.45
C ALA A 222 -5.19 5.59 -9.30
N LEU A 223 -4.98 6.19 -8.12
CA LEU A 223 -4.49 5.47 -6.94
C LEU A 223 -5.49 4.44 -6.44
N LEU A 224 -6.77 4.79 -6.33
CA LEU A 224 -7.81 3.88 -5.84
C LEU A 224 -7.98 2.68 -6.78
N ASP A 225 -8.00 2.91 -8.09
CA ASP A 225 -8.05 1.85 -9.11
C ASP A 225 -6.79 0.96 -9.06
N ALA A 226 -5.59 1.55 -8.94
CA ALA A 226 -4.36 0.79 -8.75
C ALA A 226 -4.41 -0.09 -7.49
N THR A 227 -4.93 0.44 -6.37
CA THR A 227 -5.10 -0.29 -5.12
C THR A 227 -6.00 -1.51 -5.32
N TRP A 228 -7.15 -1.30 -5.95
CA TRP A 228 -8.09 -2.39 -6.28
C TRP A 228 -7.45 -3.43 -7.21
N GLN A 229 -6.73 -3.01 -8.27
CA GLN A 229 -6.06 -3.93 -9.17
C GLN A 229 -4.98 -4.78 -8.50
N VAL A 230 -4.19 -4.18 -7.58
CA VAL A 230 -3.21 -4.94 -6.80
C VAL A 230 -3.92 -5.93 -5.88
N ARG A 231 -5.05 -5.53 -5.26
CA ARG A 231 -5.86 -6.43 -4.42
C ARG A 231 -6.36 -7.66 -5.18
N GLN A 232 -6.59 -7.58 -6.51
CA GLN A 232 -6.97 -8.73 -7.33
C GLN A 232 -5.81 -9.71 -7.60
N GLN A 233 -4.55 -9.27 -7.41
CA GLN A 233 -3.34 -10.00 -7.78
C GLN A 233 -2.47 -10.38 -6.57
N SER A 234 -2.74 -9.80 -5.40
CA SER A 234 -1.94 -9.93 -4.18
C SER A 234 -2.81 -10.25 -2.98
N ASP A 235 -2.33 -11.14 -2.13
CA ASP A 235 -2.90 -11.43 -0.82
C ASP A 235 -2.33 -10.51 0.27
N LYS A 236 -1.28 -9.71 -0.02
CA LYS A 236 -0.61 -8.85 0.96
C LYS A 236 -1.48 -7.68 1.40
N PRO A 237 -1.45 -7.30 2.68
CA PRO A 237 -2.07 -6.07 3.17
C PRO A 237 -1.57 -4.84 2.42
N LEU A 238 -2.50 -3.98 2.00
CA LEU A 238 -2.22 -2.74 1.27
C LEU A 238 -2.32 -1.53 2.20
N LEU A 239 -1.38 -0.60 2.04
CA LEU A 239 -1.32 0.70 2.73
C LEU A 239 -1.05 1.77 1.68
N THR A 240 -2.09 2.17 0.97
CA THR A 240 -2.00 3.10 -0.15
C THR A 240 -2.67 4.43 0.20
N MET A 241 -2.11 5.55 -0.22
CA MET A 241 -2.71 6.84 0.07
C MET A 241 -2.38 7.90 -0.96
N SER A 242 -3.39 8.69 -1.30
CA SER A 242 -3.25 9.97 -1.96
C SER A 242 -3.15 11.06 -0.89
N MET A 243 -2.13 11.90 -0.97
CA MET A 243 -1.84 12.92 0.05
C MET A 243 -2.67 14.20 -0.17
N GLY A 244 -2.59 15.14 0.77
CA GLY A 244 -3.32 16.40 0.69
C GLY A 244 -4.82 16.26 0.90
N GLY A 245 -5.52 17.42 0.90
CA GLY A 245 -6.96 17.46 1.14
C GLY A 245 -7.79 16.75 0.06
N THR A 246 -7.38 16.87 -1.21
CA THR A 246 -8.02 16.17 -2.33
C THR A 246 -7.93 14.64 -2.17
N GLY A 247 -6.83 14.15 -1.61
CA GLY A 247 -6.56 12.72 -1.43
C GLY A 247 -7.19 12.10 -0.19
N VAL A 248 -7.82 12.88 0.70
CA VAL A 248 -8.32 12.38 2.00
C VAL A 248 -9.27 11.19 1.87
N VAL A 249 -10.07 11.12 0.81
CA VAL A 249 -11.00 10.03 0.56
C VAL A 249 -10.29 8.66 0.48
N SER A 250 -9.04 8.61 0.01
CA SER A 250 -8.27 7.38 -0.05
C SER A 250 -7.93 6.81 1.34
N ARG A 251 -7.87 7.67 2.36
CA ARG A 251 -7.64 7.26 3.76
C ARG A 251 -8.93 6.78 4.43
N LEU A 252 -10.07 7.34 4.02
CA LEU A 252 -11.39 7.09 4.61
C LEU A 252 -12.07 5.88 3.99
N ALA A 253 -12.04 5.76 2.66
CA ALA A 253 -12.78 4.76 1.89
C ALA A 253 -11.89 3.64 1.30
N GLY A 254 -10.63 3.57 1.69
CA GLY A 254 -9.65 2.64 1.13
C GLY A 254 -10.03 1.17 1.25
N GLU A 255 -10.79 0.79 2.29
CA GLU A 255 -11.30 -0.58 2.48
C GLU A 255 -12.07 -1.08 1.26
N THR A 256 -12.92 -0.24 0.67
CA THR A 256 -13.69 -0.56 -0.54
C THR A 256 -12.80 -1.03 -1.71
N PHE A 257 -11.55 -0.58 -1.74
CA PHE A 257 -10.56 -0.91 -2.76
C PHE A 257 -9.52 -1.94 -2.31
N GLY A 258 -9.70 -2.51 -1.10
CA GLY A 258 -8.82 -3.56 -0.56
C GLY A 258 -7.68 -3.10 0.33
N GLN A 259 -7.70 -1.85 0.78
CA GLN A 259 -6.74 -1.34 1.76
C GLN A 259 -6.96 -1.96 3.13
N ALA A 260 -5.88 -2.38 3.80
CA ALA A 260 -5.92 -3.02 5.10
C ALA A 260 -5.40 -2.13 6.26
N LEU A 261 -4.75 -1.01 5.92
CA LEU A 261 -4.20 -0.06 6.88
C LEU A 261 -4.39 1.37 6.38
N THR A 262 -4.47 2.33 7.31
CA THR A 262 -4.52 3.76 6.99
C THR A 262 -3.86 4.58 8.08
N PHE A 263 -3.38 5.80 7.73
CA PHE A 263 -2.78 6.73 8.67
C PHE A 263 -3.78 7.76 9.17
N GLY A 264 -3.91 7.83 10.49
CA GLY A 264 -4.49 8.96 11.21
C GLY A 264 -3.42 9.81 11.90
N MET A 265 -3.86 10.79 12.68
CA MET A 265 -3.01 11.61 13.55
C MET A 265 -3.64 11.81 14.93
N ILE A 266 -2.81 12.20 15.90
CA ILE A 266 -3.20 12.79 17.16
C ILE A 266 -2.49 14.14 17.24
N GLY A 267 -3.26 15.24 17.18
CA GLY A 267 -2.74 16.61 17.22
C GLY A 267 -2.05 17.07 15.95
N THR A 268 -0.77 16.78 15.74
CA THR A 268 0.00 17.29 14.59
C THR A 268 0.18 16.23 13.49
N PRO A 269 -0.17 16.53 12.22
CA PRO A 269 0.01 15.61 11.11
C PRO A 269 1.50 15.42 10.77
N SER A 270 1.89 14.21 10.38
CA SER A 270 3.22 13.90 9.83
C SER A 270 3.28 13.94 8.30
N ALA A 271 2.12 14.01 7.65
CA ALA A 271 1.97 14.11 6.22
C ALA A 271 0.67 14.86 5.84
N PRO A 272 0.61 15.49 4.66
CA PRO A 272 -0.59 16.19 4.21
C PRO A 272 -1.83 15.28 4.14
N GLY A 273 -2.99 15.81 4.57
CA GLY A 273 -4.28 15.11 4.47
C GLY A 273 -4.53 14.03 5.54
N GLN A 274 -3.73 13.97 6.61
CA GLN A 274 -4.06 13.13 7.76
C GLN A 274 -5.26 13.70 8.52
N VAL A 275 -6.09 12.80 9.06
CA VAL A 275 -7.31 13.10 9.82
C VAL A 275 -7.10 12.65 11.27
N GLU A 276 -7.72 13.34 12.23
CA GLU A 276 -7.74 12.91 13.62
C GLU A 276 -8.22 11.46 13.74
N VAL A 277 -7.48 10.64 14.47
CA VAL A 277 -7.67 9.18 14.44
C VAL A 277 -9.04 8.74 14.93
N ASP A 278 -9.66 9.44 15.88
CA ASP A 278 -11.00 9.11 16.37
C ASP A 278 -12.05 9.34 15.26
N ARG A 279 -11.95 10.46 14.52
CA ARG A 279 -12.83 10.74 13.38
C ARG A 279 -12.62 9.77 12.22
N LEU A 280 -11.35 9.42 11.99
CA LEU A 280 -11.00 8.41 10.99
C LEU A 280 -11.66 7.07 11.33
N GLN A 281 -11.53 6.63 12.58
CA GLN A 281 -12.10 5.37 13.05
C GLN A 281 -13.64 5.33 12.92
N ASP A 282 -14.34 6.42 13.24
CA ASP A 282 -15.79 6.53 13.05
C ASP A 282 -16.19 6.25 11.61
N VAL A 283 -15.49 6.87 10.63
CA VAL A 283 -15.77 6.67 9.21
C VAL A 283 -15.45 5.25 8.76
N LEU A 284 -14.30 4.69 9.17
CA LEU A 284 -13.92 3.31 8.85
C LEU A 284 -14.96 2.31 9.34
N GLN A 285 -15.52 2.50 10.55
CA GLN A 285 -16.56 1.64 11.09
C GLN A 285 -17.86 1.72 10.28
N VAL A 286 -18.28 2.92 9.86
CA VAL A 286 -19.47 3.11 9.01
C VAL A 286 -19.30 2.37 7.70
N ILE A 287 -18.18 2.53 7.01
CA ILE A 287 -17.90 1.86 5.72
C ILE A 287 -17.87 0.34 5.92
N HIS A 288 -17.14 -0.13 6.94
CA HIS A 288 -17.03 -1.55 7.22
C HIS A 288 -18.39 -2.20 7.52
N ALA A 289 -19.17 -1.61 8.43
CA ALA A 289 -20.49 -2.13 8.78
C ALA A 289 -21.44 -2.16 7.57
N SER A 290 -21.39 -1.12 6.71
CA SER A 290 -22.21 -1.05 5.51
C SER A 290 -21.80 -2.11 4.47
N SER A 291 -20.52 -2.41 4.33
CA SER A 291 -20.04 -3.46 3.42
C SER A 291 -20.45 -4.86 3.85
N GLN A 292 -20.57 -5.12 5.15
CA GLN A 292 -21.02 -6.41 5.69
C GLN A 292 -22.54 -6.60 5.59
N ALA A 293 -23.33 -5.52 5.61
CA ALA A 293 -24.79 -5.57 5.54
C ALA A 293 -25.35 -5.85 4.13
N GLY A 294 -24.51 -5.76 3.10
CA GLY A 294 -24.88 -5.93 1.69
C GLY A 294 -24.67 -7.36 1.13
N HIS A 295 -24.28 -8.29 1.98
CA HIS A 295 -24.08 -9.72 1.65
C HIS A 295 -25.03 -10.63 2.51
#